data_41dff522e8dceb81f20ae5176910fca4
#
_entry.id   41dff522e8dceb81f20ae5176910fca4
#
_cell.length_a   1.000
_cell.length_b   1.000
_cell.length_c   1.000
_cell.angle_alpha   90.00
_cell.angle_beta   90.00
_cell.angle_gamma   90.00
#
_symmetry.space_group_name_H-M   'P 1'
#
loop_
_entity.id
_entity.type
_entity.pdbx_description
1 polymer ?
#
loop_
_entity_poly.entity_id
_entity_poly.type
_entity_poly.pdbx_seq_one_letter_code
_entity_poly.pdbx_strand_id
1 'polypeptide(L)'
;ERYFNQSTAKSEVIAIKRTISAMSGDGVVAHNRRTYFAENVDPTRTHLNIEYCYTPIEQAYHELFDEALAKFNVKQKRKDRCIENYYEKIRDGKQEKTFYEAIFQIGNKDDMGTAGENSELAKTVLDKFYRSFCERNPQLHVFSAHLHMDEATPHLHIDFIPFTTGSKRGLSTRVSLKQALADQGITGEGRSLTERDLWVQKEKEALAELMLEHGIEWEQKGEHREHLSVLEYKREQRTQELAELTQQTEQKAQEFSALEKKVERVQKQNMAIEAVEKIEAKPMVLSSKVTLERSEYESLSTAAKKYIAQEKKESKLQKALDAANKMIAELKNTIADLTRKLSAATKELAEYTSVRGQLRTADLEQENDRLRSRLRTYEEVISRNNLWDFFRPRRNKNRNRDDAR
;
A
#
# COMPACT_ATOMS: atom_id res chain seq x y z
N GLU A 1 -55.35 30.12 -2.94
CA GLU A 1 -54.11 29.81 -3.67
C GLU A 1 -52.98 29.66 -2.66
N ARG A 2 -52.63 28.40 -2.32
CA ARG A 2 -51.51 28.08 -1.44
C ARG A 2 -50.34 27.62 -2.32
N TYR A 3 -49.31 28.45 -2.43
CA TYR A 3 -48.05 28.07 -3.04
C TYR A 3 -47.33 27.07 -2.14
N PHE A 4 -47.19 25.85 -2.60
CA PHE A 4 -46.28 24.81 -2.05
C PHE A 4 -44.85 25.13 -2.52
N ASN A 5 -44.06 25.68 -1.62
CA ASN A 5 -42.61 25.78 -1.82
C ASN A 5 -42.01 24.40 -1.60
N GLN A 6 -41.69 23.68 -2.66
CA GLN A 6 -40.82 22.48 -2.59
C GLN A 6 -39.37 22.95 -2.45
N SER A 7 -38.92 23.02 -1.22
CA SER A 7 -37.49 23.07 -0.90
C SER A 7 -36.87 21.73 -1.31
N THR A 8 -36.20 21.71 -2.46
CA THR A 8 -35.32 20.62 -2.84
C THR A 8 -34.07 20.69 -1.94
N ALA A 9 -34.09 19.97 -0.84
CA ALA A 9 -32.90 19.71 -0.06
C ALA A 9 -31.92 18.94 -0.98
N LYS A 10 -30.91 19.62 -1.53
CA LYS A 10 -29.70 18.98 -2.05
C LYS A 10 -29.04 18.32 -0.86
N SER A 11 -29.10 16.99 -0.78
CA SER A 11 -28.21 16.23 0.08
C SER A 11 -26.78 16.60 -0.34
N GLU A 12 -26.05 17.28 0.50
CA GLU A 12 -24.60 17.44 0.35
C GLU A 12 -23.99 16.03 0.39
N VAL A 13 -23.68 15.50 -0.77
CA VAL A 13 -22.86 14.30 -0.89
C VAL A 13 -21.48 14.72 -0.36
N ILE A 14 -21.10 14.24 0.80
CA ILE A 14 -19.76 14.46 1.35
C ILE A 14 -18.80 13.80 0.36
N ALA A 15 -18.09 14.61 -0.42
CA ALA A 15 -17.11 14.12 -1.38
C ALA A 15 -15.96 13.41 -0.64
N ILE A 16 -15.65 12.20 -1.06
CA ILE A 16 -14.56 11.40 -0.49
C ILE A 16 -13.25 11.97 -1.06
N LYS A 17 -12.30 12.38 -0.20
CA LYS A 17 -10.99 12.90 -0.65
C LYS A 17 -9.99 11.76 -0.84
N ARG A 18 -9.33 11.71 -2.01
CA ARG A 18 -8.30 10.71 -2.33
C ARG A 18 -7.14 11.34 -3.08
N THR A 19 -5.94 10.82 -2.85
CA THR A 19 -4.73 11.20 -3.58
C THR A 19 -4.68 10.56 -4.96
N ILE A 20 -3.93 11.15 -5.89
CA ILE A 20 -3.57 10.54 -7.17
C ILE A 20 -2.06 10.30 -7.19
N SER A 21 -1.66 9.06 -7.39
CA SER A 21 -0.29 8.71 -7.75
C SER A 21 -0.18 8.51 -9.26
N ALA A 22 0.84 9.13 -9.87
CA ALA A 22 1.24 8.85 -11.24
C ALA A 22 2.75 8.68 -11.23
N MET A 23 3.21 7.45 -11.38
CA MET A 23 4.61 7.06 -11.28
C MET A 23 5.14 6.56 -12.61
N SER A 24 6.46 6.62 -12.79
CA SER A 24 7.13 5.85 -13.84
C SER A 24 7.52 4.50 -13.28
N GLY A 25 7.10 3.46 -13.96
CA GLY A 25 7.59 2.12 -13.71
C GLY A 25 8.88 1.80 -14.49
N ASP A 26 9.48 0.68 -14.15
CA ASP A 26 10.64 0.10 -14.86
C ASP A 26 10.22 -0.69 -16.10
N GLY A 27 8.92 -0.79 -16.37
CA GLY A 27 8.37 -1.45 -17.54
C GLY A 27 8.61 -2.96 -17.54
N VAL A 28 8.35 -3.64 -16.45
CA VAL A 28 8.46 -5.11 -16.40
C VAL A 28 7.18 -5.74 -16.97
N VAL A 29 7.08 -5.81 -18.28
CA VAL A 29 5.90 -6.36 -18.99
C VAL A 29 5.52 -7.77 -18.52
N ALA A 30 6.50 -8.60 -18.12
CA ALA A 30 6.23 -9.92 -17.54
C ALA A 30 5.46 -9.84 -16.21
N HIS A 31 5.75 -8.83 -15.37
CA HIS A 31 4.98 -8.56 -14.15
C HIS A 31 3.58 -8.03 -14.51
N ASN A 32 3.48 -7.07 -15.42
CA ASN A 32 2.21 -6.48 -15.81
C ASN A 32 1.24 -7.53 -16.37
N ARG A 33 1.75 -8.50 -17.12
CA ARG A 33 0.98 -9.62 -17.69
C ARG A 33 0.81 -10.82 -16.76
N ARG A 34 1.35 -10.78 -15.55
CA ARG A 34 1.33 -11.93 -14.62
C ARG A 34 1.94 -13.20 -15.20
N THR A 35 2.94 -13.07 -16.09
CA THR A 35 3.81 -14.19 -16.47
C THR A 35 4.94 -14.39 -15.45
N TYR A 36 5.14 -13.41 -14.60
CA TYR A 36 5.96 -13.43 -13.40
C TYR A 36 5.17 -12.82 -12.23
N PHE A 37 5.15 -13.52 -11.09
CA PHE A 37 4.49 -13.09 -9.86
C PHE A 37 5.51 -12.54 -8.86
N ALA A 38 5.35 -11.30 -8.46
CA ALA A 38 6.09 -10.72 -7.34
C ALA A 38 5.47 -11.14 -6.01
N GLU A 39 6.21 -10.99 -4.91
CA GLU A 39 5.76 -11.40 -3.55
C GLU A 39 4.50 -10.69 -3.06
N ASN A 40 4.21 -9.49 -3.58
CA ASN A 40 3.07 -8.66 -3.20
C ASN A 40 1.80 -8.96 -4.02
N VAL A 41 1.84 -9.90 -4.94
CA VAL A 41 0.71 -10.31 -5.77
C VAL A 41 -0.07 -11.44 -5.09
N ASP A 42 -1.38 -11.30 -4.99
CA ASP A 42 -2.29 -12.37 -4.56
C ASP A 42 -2.78 -13.17 -5.78
N PRO A 43 -2.26 -14.38 -6.02
CA PRO A 43 -2.63 -15.17 -7.20
C PRO A 43 -4.11 -15.56 -7.25
N THR A 44 -4.80 -15.58 -6.10
CA THR A 44 -6.23 -15.93 -6.04
C THR A 44 -7.10 -14.84 -6.65
N ARG A 45 -6.59 -13.61 -6.73
CA ARG A 45 -7.29 -12.42 -7.23
C ARG A 45 -6.91 -12.04 -8.67
N THR A 46 -5.90 -12.67 -9.25
CA THR A 46 -5.40 -12.35 -10.61
C THR A 46 -6.49 -12.41 -11.69
N HIS A 47 -7.54 -13.22 -11.46
CA HIS A 47 -8.69 -13.28 -12.36
C HIS A 47 -9.54 -11.99 -12.41
N LEU A 48 -9.34 -11.05 -11.47
CA LEU A 48 -10.00 -9.75 -11.41
C LEU A 48 -9.26 -8.68 -12.21
N ASN A 49 -8.02 -8.94 -12.61
CA ASN A 49 -7.21 -8.05 -13.42
C ASN A 49 -7.81 -7.89 -14.82
N ILE A 50 -7.57 -6.74 -15.44
CA ILE A 50 -8.01 -6.46 -16.82
C ILE A 50 -6.77 -6.27 -17.68
N GLU A 51 -6.62 -7.09 -18.72
CA GLU A 51 -5.69 -6.84 -19.81
C GLU A 51 -6.45 -6.08 -20.93
N TYR A 52 -6.10 -4.83 -21.16
CA TYR A 52 -6.73 -4.01 -22.20
C TYR A 52 -6.12 -4.27 -23.58
N CYS A 53 -4.80 -4.33 -23.62
CA CYS A 53 -4.06 -4.67 -24.84
C CYS A 53 -2.69 -5.25 -24.49
N TYR A 54 -2.19 -6.04 -25.42
CA TYR A 54 -0.81 -6.48 -25.45
C TYR A 54 -0.36 -6.80 -26.87
N THR A 55 0.72 -6.14 -27.28
CA THR A 55 1.48 -6.44 -28.51
C THR A 55 2.94 -6.61 -28.11
N PRO A 56 3.65 -7.65 -28.58
CA PRO A 56 5.09 -7.73 -28.38
C PRO A 56 5.79 -6.45 -28.84
N ILE A 57 6.68 -5.92 -28.02
CA ILE A 57 7.31 -4.61 -28.29
C ILE A 57 7.99 -4.53 -29.66
N GLU A 58 8.63 -5.60 -30.09
CA GLU A 58 9.27 -5.66 -31.41
C GLU A 58 8.25 -5.53 -32.54
N GLN A 59 7.09 -6.18 -32.39
CA GLN A 59 6.00 -6.05 -33.35
C GLN A 59 5.47 -4.62 -33.39
N ALA A 60 5.27 -3.98 -32.23
CA ALA A 60 4.85 -2.58 -32.15
C ALA A 60 5.87 -1.63 -32.83
N TYR A 61 7.18 -1.93 -32.73
CA TYR A 61 8.20 -1.19 -33.45
C TYR A 61 8.12 -1.37 -34.97
N HIS A 62 7.86 -2.58 -35.43
CA HIS A 62 7.65 -2.85 -36.87
C HIS A 62 6.45 -2.07 -37.41
N GLU A 63 5.32 -2.11 -36.70
CA GLU A 63 4.10 -1.39 -37.07
C GLU A 63 4.32 0.14 -37.14
N LEU A 64 5.09 0.71 -36.22
CA LEU A 64 5.32 2.16 -36.16
C LEU A 64 6.40 2.67 -37.07
N PHE A 65 7.48 1.92 -37.29
CA PHE A 65 8.72 2.48 -37.81
C PHE A 65 9.21 1.87 -39.15
N ASP A 66 8.73 0.70 -39.59
CA ASP A 66 9.26 0.01 -40.76
C ASP A 66 9.16 0.86 -42.05
N GLU A 67 8.06 1.58 -42.23
CA GLU A 67 7.92 2.46 -43.39
C GLU A 67 8.98 3.59 -43.39
N ALA A 68 9.18 4.23 -42.24
CA ALA A 68 10.17 5.29 -42.07
C ALA A 68 11.60 4.75 -42.18
N LEU A 69 11.82 3.53 -41.66
CA LEU A 69 13.09 2.81 -41.74
C LEU A 69 13.47 2.48 -43.18
N ALA A 70 12.53 1.92 -43.95
CA ALA A 70 12.74 1.63 -45.36
C ALA A 70 13.09 2.92 -46.16
N LYS A 71 12.31 4.01 -45.94
CA LYS A 71 12.58 5.31 -46.59
C LYS A 71 13.94 5.91 -46.16
N PHE A 72 14.37 5.68 -44.93
CA PHE A 72 15.68 6.12 -44.47
C PHE A 72 16.81 5.32 -45.13
N ASN A 73 16.72 3.99 -45.15
CA ASN A 73 17.74 3.11 -45.66
C ASN A 73 17.97 3.30 -47.16
N VAL A 74 16.92 3.52 -47.96
CA VAL A 74 17.05 3.83 -49.42
C VAL A 74 17.89 5.07 -49.69
N LYS A 75 17.91 6.05 -48.78
CA LYS A 75 18.70 7.29 -48.91
C LYS A 75 20.18 7.11 -48.55
N GLN A 76 20.57 5.96 -47.95
CA GLN A 76 21.93 5.72 -47.50
C GLN A 76 22.82 5.28 -48.69
N LYS A 77 23.94 5.97 -48.87
CA LYS A 77 24.93 5.59 -49.89
C LYS A 77 25.85 4.47 -49.43
N ARG A 78 25.94 4.21 -48.16
CA ARG A 78 26.85 3.26 -47.52
C ARG A 78 26.03 2.27 -46.69
N LYS A 79 26.31 0.96 -46.82
CA LYS A 79 25.62 -0.11 -46.08
C LYS A 79 25.77 0.02 -44.55
N ASP A 80 26.95 0.45 -44.09
CA ASP A 80 27.22 0.66 -42.64
C ASP A 80 26.39 1.77 -42.02
N ARG A 81 25.67 2.58 -42.80
CA ARG A 81 24.71 3.59 -42.31
C ARG A 81 23.27 3.15 -42.38
N CYS A 82 23.00 2.00 -42.97
CA CYS A 82 21.67 1.40 -42.92
C CYS A 82 21.39 0.84 -41.52
N ILE A 83 20.14 0.92 -41.12
CA ILE A 83 19.67 0.37 -39.86
C ILE A 83 18.92 -0.91 -40.22
N GLU A 84 19.36 -2.05 -39.70
CA GLU A 84 18.71 -3.34 -39.96
C GLU A 84 17.47 -3.53 -39.10
N ASN A 85 17.60 -3.21 -37.80
CA ASN A 85 16.52 -3.29 -36.83
C ASN A 85 16.47 -2.00 -35.97
N TYR A 86 15.34 -1.29 -36.06
CA TYR A 86 15.22 -0.03 -35.32
C TYR A 86 15.02 -0.21 -33.82
N TYR A 87 14.34 -1.28 -33.40
CA TYR A 87 14.21 -1.63 -31.99
C TYR A 87 15.59 -1.88 -31.33
N GLU A 88 16.41 -2.72 -31.96
CA GLU A 88 17.76 -3.01 -31.48
C GLU A 88 18.62 -1.73 -31.42
N LYS A 89 18.51 -0.88 -32.43
CA LYS A 89 19.22 0.41 -32.44
C LYS A 89 18.84 1.31 -31.26
N ILE A 90 17.55 1.35 -30.89
CA ILE A 90 17.11 2.14 -29.71
C ILE A 90 17.55 1.45 -28.42
N ARG A 91 17.36 0.13 -28.31
CA ARG A 91 17.76 -0.67 -27.15
C ARG A 91 19.25 -0.52 -26.81
N ASP A 92 20.10 -0.60 -27.82
CA ASP A 92 21.56 -0.52 -27.67
C ASP A 92 22.06 0.93 -27.59
N GLY A 93 21.19 1.89 -27.88
CA GLY A 93 21.44 3.32 -27.78
C GLY A 93 21.33 3.82 -26.32
N LYS A 94 21.89 5.03 -26.07
CA LYS A 94 21.84 5.67 -24.76
C LYS A 94 20.97 6.93 -24.70
N GLN A 95 20.33 7.30 -25.81
CA GLN A 95 19.63 8.58 -25.92
C GLN A 95 18.13 8.46 -25.63
N GLU A 96 17.51 7.36 -26.05
CA GLU A 96 16.07 7.13 -25.88
C GLU A 96 15.87 5.74 -25.24
N LYS A 97 14.83 5.62 -24.43
CA LYS A 97 14.35 4.31 -23.94
C LYS A 97 13.53 3.63 -25.04
N THR A 98 13.52 2.30 -25.06
CA THR A 98 12.68 1.54 -26.00
C THR A 98 11.19 1.79 -25.78
N PHE A 99 10.79 2.01 -24.53
CA PHE A 99 9.43 2.38 -24.12
C PHE A 99 9.44 3.04 -22.75
N TYR A 100 8.29 3.54 -22.36
CA TYR A 100 8.03 4.13 -21.05
C TYR A 100 6.80 3.48 -20.42
N GLU A 101 6.80 3.39 -19.11
CA GLU A 101 5.65 2.96 -18.34
C GLU A 101 5.12 4.12 -17.51
N ALA A 102 3.80 4.23 -17.45
CA ALA A 102 3.10 5.07 -16.50
C ALA A 102 2.17 4.21 -15.63
N ILE A 103 2.22 4.43 -14.31
CA ILE A 103 1.40 3.72 -13.34
C ILE A 103 0.49 4.74 -12.67
N PHE A 104 -0.82 4.57 -12.79
CA PHE A 104 -1.82 5.44 -12.17
C PHE A 104 -2.56 4.70 -11.06
N GLN A 105 -2.70 5.36 -9.91
CA GLN A 105 -3.38 4.83 -8.73
C GLN A 105 -4.18 5.93 -8.04
N ILE A 106 -5.35 5.56 -7.50
CA ILE A 106 -6.20 6.43 -6.69
C ILE A 106 -6.11 5.97 -5.23
N GLY A 107 -5.82 6.91 -4.32
CA GLY A 107 -5.68 6.62 -2.89
C GLY A 107 -4.54 5.67 -2.55
N ASN A 108 -4.71 4.92 -1.46
CA ASN A 108 -3.74 3.96 -0.94
C ASN A 108 -4.45 2.69 -0.42
N LYS A 109 -3.68 1.75 0.15
CA LYS A 109 -4.20 0.46 0.64
C LYS A 109 -5.27 0.60 1.74
N ASP A 110 -5.23 1.69 2.52
CA ASP A 110 -6.11 1.86 3.68
C ASP A 110 -7.46 2.45 3.28
N ASP A 111 -7.52 3.19 2.17
CA ASP A 111 -8.71 3.92 1.74
C ASP A 111 -9.31 3.46 0.40
N MET A 112 -8.49 2.84 -0.48
CA MET A 112 -8.87 2.32 -1.79
C MET A 112 -8.29 0.92 -2.03
N GLY A 113 -7.94 0.18 -0.95
CA GLY A 113 -7.33 -1.15 -1.05
C GLY A 113 -8.22 -2.17 -1.76
N THR A 114 -7.59 -3.13 -2.45
CA THR A 114 -8.28 -4.15 -3.26
C THR A 114 -9.21 -5.06 -2.46
N ALA A 115 -9.01 -5.20 -1.15
CA ALA A 115 -9.91 -5.93 -0.24
C ALA A 115 -11.03 -5.05 0.35
N GLY A 116 -11.02 -3.73 0.10
CA GLY A 116 -11.97 -2.77 0.65
C GLY A 116 -13.20 -2.54 -0.23
N GLU A 117 -14.21 -1.90 0.34
CA GLU A 117 -15.48 -1.57 -0.34
C GLU A 117 -15.29 -0.61 -1.53
N ASN A 118 -14.24 0.22 -1.50
CA ASN A 118 -13.97 1.21 -2.54
C ASN A 118 -13.13 0.66 -3.72
N SER A 119 -12.76 -0.61 -3.70
CA SER A 119 -11.91 -1.20 -4.74
C SER A 119 -12.56 -1.17 -6.13
N GLU A 120 -13.86 -1.50 -6.21
CA GLU A 120 -14.61 -1.47 -7.48
C GLU A 120 -14.85 -0.04 -7.98
N LEU A 121 -14.93 0.94 -7.08
CA LEU A 121 -15.01 2.35 -7.44
C LEU A 121 -13.68 2.81 -8.09
N ALA A 122 -12.54 2.49 -7.48
CA ALA A 122 -11.21 2.78 -8.05
C ALA A 122 -11.05 2.12 -9.42
N LYS A 123 -11.41 0.84 -9.55
CA LYS A 123 -11.41 0.09 -10.81
C LYS A 123 -12.24 0.78 -11.89
N THR A 124 -13.46 1.20 -11.56
CA THR A 124 -14.38 1.86 -12.50
C THR A 124 -13.79 3.17 -13.02
N VAL A 125 -13.20 3.98 -12.14
CA VAL A 125 -12.59 5.26 -12.54
C VAL A 125 -11.35 5.03 -13.38
N LEU A 126 -10.46 4.10 -12.98
CA LEU A 126 -9.26 3.77 -13.76
C LEU A 126 -9.57 3.13 -15.11
N ASP A 127 -10.62 2.32 -15.22
CA ASP A 127 -11.10 1.77 -16.51
C ASP A 127 -11.54 2.89 -17.45
N LYS A 128 -12.37 3.82 -16.98
CA LYS A 128 -12.79 4.99 -17.77
C LYS A 128 -11.60 5.85 -18.18
N PHE A 129 -10.66 6.06 -17.27
CA PHE A 129 -9.45 6.83 -17.54
C PHE A 129 -8.62 6.21 -18.68
N TYR A 130 -8.43 4.90 -18.66
CA TYR A 130 -7.71 4.20 -19.72
C TYR A 130 -8.41 4.31 -21.07
N ARG A 131 -9.74 4.14 -21.13
CA ARG A 131 -10.50 4.16 -22.39
C ARG A 131 -10.33 5.46 -23.18
N SER A 132 -10.11 6.58 -22.50
CA SER A 132 -9.84 7.88 -23.15
C SER A 132 -8.35 8.22 -23.26
N PHE A 133 -7.45 7.35 -22.77
CA PHE A 133 -6.02 7.64 -22.72
C PHE A 133 -5.39 7.81 -24.12
N CYS A 134 -5.69 6.92 -25.05
CA CYS A 134 -5.13 6.97 -26.40
C CYS A 134 -5.59 8.21 -27.18
N GLU A 135 -6.83 8.68 -26.97
CA GLU A 135 -7.35 9.90 -27.58
C GLU A 135 -6.64 11.15 -27.07
N ARG A 136 -6.36 11.19 -25.76
CA ARG A 136 -5.59 12.28 -25.15
C ARG A 136 -4.12 12.27 -25.52
N ASN A 137 -3.58 11.10 -25.89
CA ASN A 137 -2.15 10.87 -26.09
C ASN A 137 -1.85 10.22 -27.46
N PRO A 138 -2.19 10.86 -28.59
CA PRO A 138 -2.08 10.26 -29.91
C PRO A 138 -0.64 9.94 -30.37
N GLN A 139 0.39 10.55 -29.74
CA GLN A 139 1.80 10.27 -30.00
C GLN A 139 2.44 9.28 -29.03
N LEU A 140 1.64 8.68 -28.14
CA LEU A 140 2.06 7.62 -27.24
C LEU A 140 1.40 6.32 -27.67
N HIS A 141 2.12 5.50 -28.43
CA HIS A 141 1.59 4.21 -28.90
C HIS A 141 1.58 3.19 -27.76
N VAL A 142 0.42 2.92 -27.20
CA VAL A 142 0.24 1.94 -26.13
C VAL A 142 0.31 0.53 -26.71
N PHE A 143 1.28 -0.26 -26.27
CA PHE A 143 1.45 -1.65 -26.71
C PHE A 143 1.10 -2.68 -25.62
N SER A 144 1.01 -2.23 -24.35
CA SER A 144 0.63 -3.08 -23.22
C SER A 144 -0.06 -2.22 -22.17
N ALA A 145 -1.24 -2.64 -21.72
CA ALA A 145 -1.96 -1.96 -20.64
C ALA A 145 -2.76 -2.94 -19.78
N HIS A 146 -2.60 -2.81 -18.47
CA HIS A 146 -3.16 -3.73 -17.49
C HIS A 146 -3.69 -2.99 -16.26
N LEU A 147 -4.88 -3.32 -15.80
CA LEU A 147 -5.42 -2.89 -14.52
C LEU A 147 -5.28 -4.04 -13.52
N HIS A 148 -4.53 -3.83 -12.47
CA HIS A 148 -4.28 -4.82 -11.43
C HIS A 148 -5.23 -4.64 -10.25
N MET A 149 -5.87 -5.76 -9.86
CA MET A 149 -6.78 -5.90 -8.73
C MET A 149 -6.27 -6.95 -7.72
N ASP A 150 -5.06 -7.46 -7.92
CA ASP A 150 -4.44 -8.57 -7.18
C ASP A 150 -3.23 -8.13 -6.34
N GLU A 151 -3.04 -6.83 -6.17
CA GLU A 151 -2.08 -6.24 -5.25
C GLU A 151 -2.79 -5.39 -4.18
N ALA A 152 -2.03 -4.66 -3.36
CA ALA A 152 -2.59 -3.93 -2.21
C ALA A 152 -3.64 -2.86 -2.59
N THR A 153 -3.47 -2.20 -3.73
CA THR A 153 -4.35 -1.12 -4.22
C THR A 153 -4.58 -1.28 -5.71
N PRO A 154 -5.80 -1.04 -6.24
CA PRO A 154 -6.04 -1.01 -7.68
C PRO A 154 -5.14 0.00 -8.37
N HIS A 155 -4.44 -0.41 -9.42
CA HIS A 155 -3.58 0.48 -10.19
C HIS A 155 -3.49 0.04 -11.64
N LEU A 156 -3.26 1.02 -12.51
CA LEU A 156 -3.26 0.87 -13.96
C LEU A 156 -1.84 1.05 -14.48
N HIS A 157 -1.30 0.02 -15.14
CA HIS A 157 -0.05 0.06 -15.88
C HIS A 157 -0.32 0.37 -17.35
N ILE A 158 0.40 1.33 -17.92
CA ILE A 158 0.34 1.69 -19.33
C ILE A 158 1.76 1.74 -19.87
N ASP A 159 2.11 0.77 -20.72
CA ASP A 159 3.39 0.71 -21.41
C ASP A 159 3.23 1.28 -22.82
N PHE A 160 4.02 2.29 -23.17
CA PHE A 160 3.89 2.98 -24.44
C PHE A 160 5.23 3.34 -25.10
N ILE A 161 5.22 3.42 -26.43
CA ILE A 161 6.32 3.89 -27.26
C ILE A 161 5.99 5.32 -27.68
N PRO A 162 6.72 6.35 -27.19
CA PRO A 162 6.52 7.71 -27.66
C PRO A 162 7.14 7.90 -29.04
N PHE A 163 6.39 8.45 -29.99
CA PHE A 163 6.87 8.68 -31.34
C PHE A 163 6.51 10.06 -31.87
N THR A 164 7.36 10.57 -32.74
CA THR A 164 7.14 11.80 -33.50
C THR A 164 7.24 11.54 -35.00
N THR A 165 6.54 12.32 -35.79
CA THR A 165 6.55 12.25 -37.25
C THR A 165 7.14 13.51 -37.90
N GLY A 166 7.49 13.45 -39.17
CA GLY A 166 8.01 14.62 -39.89
C GLY A 166 9.42 15.07 -39.50
N SER A 167 10.19 14.20 -38.84
CA SER A 167 11.54 14.51 -38.39
C SER A 167 12.48 14.72 -39.56
N LYS A 168 13.24 15.85 -39.55
CA LYS A 168 14.20 16.18 -40.59
C LYS A 168 15.54 15.46 -40.48
N ARG A 169 15.85 14.92 -39.28
CA ARG A 169 17.10 14.18 -39.01
C ARG A 169 16.78 12.76 -38.59
N GLY A 170 17.49 11.79 -39.18
CA GLY A 170 17.25 10.37 -38.90
C GLY A 170 16.00 9.86 -39.63
N LEU A 171 15.24 8.97 -38.98
CA LEU A 171 13.96 8.49 -39.50
C LEU A 171 12.90 9.61 -39.46
N SER A 172 12.02 9.65 -40.46
CA SER A 172 10.90 10.61 -40.47
C SER A 172 9.92 10.36 -39.31
N THR A 173 9.68 9.10 -39.00
CA THR A 173 8.99 8.68 -37.77
C THR A 173 10.01 8.03 -36.86
N ARG A 174 10.14 8.50 -35.61
CA ARG A 174 11.18 8.04 -34.69
C ARG A 174 10.72 8.11 -33.23
N VAL A 175 11.38 7.34 -32.38
CA VAL A 175 11.18 7.42 -30.92
C VAL A 175 11.70 8.76 -30.40
N SER A 176 10.88 9.46 -29.65
CA SER A 176 11.28 10.62 -28.84
C SER A 176 10.16 11.04 -27.89
N LEU A 177 10.33 10.85 -26.60
CA LEU A 177 9.34 11.29 -25.61
C LEU A 177 9.17 12.82 -25.63
N LYS A 178 10.29 13.54 -25.61
CA LYS A 178 10.27 15.00 -25.62
C LYS A 178 9.48 15.57 -26.79
N GLN A 179 9.76 15.09 -28.02
CA GLN A 179 9.10 15.62 -29.21
C GLN A 179 7.65 15.13 -29.31
N ALA A 180 7.36 13.89 -28.90
CA ALA A 180 6.01 13.36 -28.87
C ALA A 180 5.08 14.21 -27.97
N LEU A 181 5.58 14.64 -26.82
CA LEU A 181 4.82 15.51 -25.91
C LEU A 181 4.73 16.96 -26.46
N ALA A 182 5.81 17.48 -27.06
CA ALA A 182 5.78 18.79 -27.71
C ALA A 182 4.79 18.83 -28.89
N ASP A 183 4.68 17.76 -29.67
CA ASP A 183 3.70 17.63 -30.78
C ASP A 183 2.24 17.64 -30.26
N GLN A 184 2.02 17.32 -28.98
CA GLN A 184 0.74 17.45 -28.25
C GLN A 184 0.56 18.82 -27.58
N GLY A 185 1.46 19.77 -27.81
CA GLY A 185 1.43 21.11 -27.21
C GLY A 185 1.98 21.18 -25.80
N ILE A 186 2.67 20.14 -25.33
CA ILE A 186 3.28 20.11 -23.99
C ILE A 186 4.77 20.43 -24.13
N THR A 187 5.16 21.64 -23.75
CA THR A 187 6.54 22.12 -23.84
C THR A 187 7.06 22.48 -22.46
N GLY A 188 8.17 21.86 -22.05
CA GLY A 188 8.79 22.09 -20.77
C GLY A 188 9.48 23.45 -20.66
N GLU A 189 9.60 23.99 -19.45
CA GLU A 189 10.22 25.27 -19.15
C GLU A 189 11.72 25.16 -18.78
N GLY A 190 12.31 23.98 -18.95
CA GLY A 190 13.71 23.71 -18.65
C GLY A 190 13.95 22.41 -17.89
N ARG A 191 15.03 22.38 -17.08
CA ARG A 191 15.40 21.17 -16.33
C ARG A 191 14.53 20.92 -15.08
N SER A 192 13.95 21.97 -14.52
CA SER A 192 13.11 21.90 -13.31
C SER A 192 11.65 21.55 -13.59
N LEU A 193 11.19 21.77 -14.83
CA LEU A 193 9.84 21.45 -15.25
C LEU A 193 9.91 20.92 -16.68
N THR A 194 10.00 19.60 -16.81
CA THR A 194 10.16 18.93 -18.10
C THR A 194 8.81 18.74 -18.79
N GLU A 195 8.83 18.43 -20.09
CA GLU A 195 7.63 18.05 -20.86
C GLU A 195 6.90 16.89 -20.18
N ARG A 196 7.65 15.96 -19.60
CA ARG A 196 7.10 14.81 -18.90
C ARG A 196 6.37 15.20 -17.61
N ASP A 197 6.93 16.13 -16.82
CA ASP A 197 6.31 16.56 -15.57
C ASP A 197 4.98 17.26 -15.84
N LEU A 198 4.93 18.09 -16.87
CA LEU A 198 3.70 18.74 -17.33
C LEU A 198 2.67 17.73 -17.87
N TRP A 199 3.12 16.73 -18.61
CA TRP A 199 2.26 15.66 -19.09
C TRP A 199 1.67 14.85 -17.94
N VAL A 200 2.48 14.46 -16.95
CA VAL A 200 2.01 13.74 -15.75
C VAL A 200 0.97 14.58 -15.01
N GLN A 201 1.20 15.88 -14.86
CA GLN A 201 0.24 16.78 -14.21
C GLN A 201 -1.08 16.84 -14.98
N LYS A 202 -1.03 16.98 -16.29
CA LYS A 202 -2.21 16.97 -17.18
C LYS A 202 -3.00 15.66 -17.08
N GLU A 203 -2.33 14.52 -17.05
CA GLU A 203 -3.00 13.22 -16.89
C GLU A 203 -3.59 13.04 -15.49
N LYS A 204 -2.96 13.57 -14.43
CA LYS A 204 -3.55 13.62 -13.09
C LYS A 204 -4.82 14.47 -13.05
N GLU A 205 -4.83 15.61 -13.75
CA GLU A 205 -6.02 16.47 -13.86
C GLU A 205 -7.17 15.76 -14.58
N ALA A 206 -6.89 15.07 -15.69
CA ALA A 206 -7.86 14.26 -16.40
C ALA A 206 -8.42 13.10 -15.53
N LEU A 207 -7.57 12.48 -14.71
CA LEU A 207 -8.02 11.46 -13.76
C LEU A 207 -8.86 12.08 -12.64
N ALA A 208 -8.49 13.28 -12.15
CA ALA A 208 -9.23 13.99 -11.13
C ALA A 208 -10.63 14.41 -11.58
N GLU A 209 -10.81 14.79 -12.85
CA GLU A 209 -12.13 15.07 -13.44
C GLU A 209 -13.04 13.83 -13.39
N LEU A 210 -12.51 12.67 -13.80
CA LEU A 210 -13.25 11.41 -13.72
C LEU A 210 -13.54 10.99 -12.27
N MET A 211 -12.62 11.22 -11.34
CA MET A 211 -12.84 10.98 -9.92
C MET A 211 -14.00 11.85 -9.39
N LEU A 212 -14.05 13.12 -9.78
CA LEU A 212 -15.10 14.05 -9.36
C LEU A 212 -16.48 13.60 -9.85
N GLU A 213 -16.60 13.08 -11.08
CA GLU A 213 -17.84 12.49 -11.60
C GLU A 213 -18.37 11.34 -10.71
N HIS A 214 -17.47 10.66 -10.00
CA HIS A 214 -17.78 9.57 -9.08
C HIS A 214 -17.82 9.98 -7.60
N GLY A 215 -17.86 11.29 -7.30
CA GLY A 215 -17.94 11.81 -5.94
C GLY A 215 -16.61 11.73 -5.16
N ILE A 216 -15.48 11.58 -5.86
CA ILE A 216 -14.15 11.56 -5.27
C ILE A 216 -13.43 12.87 -5.59
N GLU A 217 -13.04 13.61 -4.58
CA GLU A 217 -12.26 14.86 -4.72
C GLU A 217 -10.76 14.54 -4.67
N TRP A 218 -9.96 15.14 -5.56
CA TRP A 218 -8.52 14.99 -5.52
C TRP A 218 -7.89 15.72 -4.35
N GLU A 219 -7.25 14.99 -3.44
CA GLU A 219 -6.46 15.53 -2.35
C GLU A 219 -5.01 15.75 -2.78
N GLN A 220 -4.60 17.01 -2.91
CA GLN A 220 -3.21 17.36 -3.20
C GLN A 220 -2.45 17.60 -1.90
N LYS A 221 -1.64 16.62 -1.47
CA LYS A 221 -0.87 16.74 -0.21
C LYS A 221 0.37 17.64 -0.33
N GLY A 222 0.74 18.06 -1.54
CA GLY A 222 1.89 18.93 -1.79
C GLY A 222 3.25 18.30 -1.49
N GLU A 223 3.27 17.03 -1.11
CA GLU A 223 4.49 16.29 -0.79
C GLU A 223 5.05 15.63 -2.06
N HIS A 224 6.22 16.04 -2.47
CA HIS A 224 7.01 15.32 -3.45
C HIS A 224 7.78 14.22 -2.72
N ARG A 225 7.19 13.02 -2.58
CA ARG A 225 7.92 11.88 -2.04
C ARG A 225 8.91 11.40 -3.09
N GLU A 226 10.19 11.33 -2.71
CA GLU A 226 11.18 10.65 -3.52
C GLU A 226 10.77 9.19 -3.72
N HIS A 227 11.03 8.66 -4.90
CA HIS A 227 10.74 7.27 -5.21
C HIS A 227 11.69 6.38 -4.41
N LEU A 228 11.18 5.82 -3.31
CA LEU A 228 11.92 4.84 -2.53
C LEU A 228 11.95 3.50 -3.28
N SER A 229 13.08 2.83 -3.27
CA SER A 229 13.15 1.43 -3.67
C SER A 229 12.22 0.59 -2.78
N VAL A 230 11.77 -0.57 -3.26
CA VAL A 230 10.92 -1.50 -2.48
C VAL A 230 11.55 -1.81 -1.12
N LEU A 231 12.88 -1.92 -1.07
CA LEU A 231 13.62 -2.18 0.16
C LEU A 231 13.59 -0.99 1.13
N GLU A 232 13.80 0.23 0.63
CA GLU A 232 13.73 1.45 1.42
C GLU A 232 12.33 1.68 1.96
N TYR A 233 11.30 1.44 1.15
CA TYR A 233 9.91 1.49 1.57
C TYR A 233 9.61 0.47 2.68
N LYS A 234 10.02 -0.80 2.51
CA LYS A 234 9.88 -1.84 3.55
C LYS A 234 10.59 -1.44 4.84
N ARG A 235 11.80 -0.87 4.74
CA ARG A 235 12.56 -0.39 5.89
C ARG A 235 11.85 0.76 6.60
N GLU A 236 11.33 1.73 5.87
CA GLU A 236 10.58 2.85 6.44
C GLU A 236 9.31 2.38 7.14
N GLN A 237 8.53 1.47 6.53
CA GLN A 237 7.34 0.87 7.12
C GLN A 237 7.67 0.13 8.43
N ARG A 238 8.74 -0.68 8.44
CA ARG A 238 9.17 -1.39 9.66
C ARG A 238 9.65 -0.44 10.75
N THR A 239 10.27 0.67 10.39
CA THR A 239 10.69 1.70 11.36
C THR A 239 9.48 2.39 11.99
N GLN A 240 8.44 2.68 11.21
CA GLN A 240 7.19 3.26 11.71
C GLN A 240 6.46 2.27 12.62
N GLU A 241 6.29 1.01 12.21
CA GLU A 241 5.70 -0.05 13.05
C GLU A 241 6.45 -0.21 14.38
N LEU A 242 7.78 -0.15 14.35
CA LEU A 242 8.62 -0.24 15.55
C LEU A 242 8.36 0.93 16.50
N ALA A 243 8.25 2.14 15.99
CA ALA A 243 7.94 3.33 16.78
C ALA A 243 6.55 3.23 17.44
N GLU A 244 5.55 2.81 16.69
CA GLU A 244 4.18 2.59 17.19
C GLU A 244 4.12 1.51 18.26
N LEU A 245 4.78 0.36 18.04
CA LEU A 245 4.85 -0.73 19.03
C LEU A 245 5.59 -0.30 20.29
N THR A 246 6.64 0.51 20.18
CA THR A 246 7.38 1.06 21.31
C THR A 246 6.46 1.96 22.14
N GLN A 247 5.75 2.88 21.49
CA GLN A 247 4.80 3.78 22.16
C GLN A 247 3.68 3.01 22.88
N GLN A 248 3.09 2.00 22.21
CA GLN A 248 2.05 1.16 22.81
C GLN A 248 2.58 0.39 24.04
N THR A 249 3.79 -0.13 23.96
CA THR A 249 4.44 -0.86 25.05
C THR A 249 4.67 0.06 26.25
N GLU A 250 5.15 1.27 26.05
CA GLU A 250 5.36 2.26 27.09
C GLU A 250 4.04 2.69 27.76
N GLN A 251 2.99 2.93 26.97
CA GLN A 251 1.67 3.25 27.50
C GLN A 251 1.11 2.13 28.37
N LYS A 252 1.20 0.88 27.92
CA LYS A 252 0.74 -0.29 28.68
C LYS A 252 1.56 -0.51 29.95
N ALA A 253 2.86 -0.26 29.91
CA ALA A 253 3.72 -0.33 31.10
C ALA A 253 3.34 0.76 32.17
N GLN A 254 2.99 1.96 31.72
CA GLN A 254 2.50 3.02 32.60
C GLN A 254 1.16 2.68 33.23
N GLU A 255 0.20 2.16 32.44
CA GLU A 255 -1.10 1.69 32.93
C GLU A 255 -0.93 0.59 34.01
N PHE A 256 -0.04 -0.38 33.73
CA PHE A 256 0.29 -1.46 34.63
C PHE A 256 0.85 -0.93 35.99
N SER A 257 1.84 -0.04 35.93
CA SER A 257 2.42 0.57 37.15
C SER A 257 1.39 1.35 37.99
N ALA A 258 0.48 2.06 37.30
CA ALA A 258 -0.59 2.78 38.00
C ALA A 258 -1.59 1.83 38.70
N LEU A 259 -1.91 0.68 38.08
CA LEU A 259 -2.75 -0.36 38.66
C LEU A 259 -2.07 -1.04 39.87
N GLU A 260 -0.78 -1.39 39.76
CA GLU A 260 -0.02 -1.97 40.88
C GLU A 260 -0.04 -1.07 42.13
N LYS A 261 0.19 0.24 41.93
CA LYS A 261 0.09 1.21 43.03
C LYS A 261 -1.29 1.28 43.66
N LYS A 262 -2.37 1.11 42.87
CA LYS A 262 -3.75 1.05 43.40
C LYS A 262 -3.97 -0.21 44.22
N VAL A 263 -3.53 -1.38 43.75
CA VAL A 263 -3.64 -2.66 44.44
C VAL A 263 -2.87 -2.61 45.80
N GLU A 264 -1.65 -2.09 45.80
CA GLU A 264 -0.85 -1.93 47.02
C GLU A 264 -1.52 -1.04 48.10
N ARG A 265 -2.20 0.05 47.68
CA ARG A 265 -2.98 0.90 48.60
C ARG A 265 -4.16 0.16 49.24
N VAL A 266 -4.87 -0.67 48.45
CA VAL A 266 -5.99 -1.47 48.94
C VAL A 266 -5.51 -2.55 49.90
N GLN A 267 -4.39 -3.23 49.63
CA GLN A 267 -3.79 -4.22 50.54
C GLN A 267 -3.33 -3.61 51.89
N LYS A 268 -2.72 -2.42 51.86
CA LYS A 268 -2.33 -1.71 53.08
C LYS A 268 -3.52 -1.31 53.98
N GLN A 269 -4.71 -1.08 53.37
CA GLN A 269 -5.91 -0.76 54.15
C GLN A 269 -6.50 -1.98 54.88
N ASN A 270 -6.29 -3.20 54.41
CA ASN A 270 -6.75 -4.42 55.05
C ASN A 270 -5.93 -4.84 56.26
N MET A 271 -4.69 -4.38 56.43
CA MET A 271 -3.83 -4.72 57.58
C MET A 271 -4.26 -4.07 58.90
N ALA A 272 -5.20 -3.11 58.90
CA ALA A 272 -5.69 -2.43 60.13
C ALA A 272 -6.67 -3.31 60.95
N ILE A 273 -7.16 -4.42 60.42
CA ILE A 273 -8.13 -5.31 61.08
C ILE A 273 -7.46 -6.16 62.15
N GLU A 274 -6.20 -6.55 61.96
CA GLU A 274 -5.43 -7.36 62.93
C GLU A 274 -5.22 -6.64 64.29
N ALA A 275 -5.32 -5.32 64.32
CA ALA A 275 -5.19 -4.56 65.52
C ALA A 275 -6.43 -4.68 66.46
N VAL A 276 -7.60 -4.96 65.85
CA VAL A 276 -8.86 -5.11 66.61
C VAL A 276 -8.98 -6.51 67.23
N GLU A 277 -8.34 -7.51 66.63
CA GLU A 277 -8.33 -8.90 67.12
C GLU A 277 -7.54 -9.06 68.45
N LYS A 278 -6.73 -8.10 68.84
CA LYS A 278 -5.89 -8.13 70.02
C LYS A 278 -6.56 -7.56 71.28
N ILE A 279 -7.83 -7.13 71.17
CA ILE A 279 -8.57 -6.57 72.31
C ILE A 279 -9.21 -7.73 73.09
N GLU A 280 -8.74 -7.93 74.38
CA GLU A 280 -9.25 -8.97 75.27
C GLU A 280 -10.25 -8.40 76.28
N ALA A 281 -11.46 -8.96 76.29
CA ALA A 281 -12.49 -8.60 77.28
C ALA A 281 -12.31 -9.40 78.60
N LYS A 282 -12.28 -8.73 79.77
CA LYS A 282 -12.12 -9.38 81.07
C LYS A 282 -13.49 -9.76 81.62
N PRO A 283 -13.75 -11.03 81.97
CA PRO A 283 -15.01 -11.46 82.53
C PRO A 283 -15.13 -10.92 84.02
N MET A 284 -16.32 -10.49 84.37
CA MET A 284 -16.64 -10.12 85.78
C MET A 284 -16.99 -11.38 86.57
N VAL A 285 -16.44 -11.52 87.79
CA VAL A 285 -16.71 -12.62 88.68
C VAL A 285 -18.16 -12.59 89.10
N LEU A 286 -18.90 -13.69 88.93
CA LEU A 286 -20.33 -13.88 89.25
C LEU A 286 -21.32 -13.12 88.33
N SER A 287 -20.97 -12.72 87.17
CA SER A 287 -21.85 -12.08 86.20
C SER A 287 -21.56 -12.54 84.75
N SER A 288 -22.61 -12.55 83.95
CA SER A 288 -22.45 -12.77 82.46
C SER A 288 -21.92 -11.53 81.73
N LYS A 289 -21.48 -10.50 82.49
CA LYS A 289 -20.98 -9.28 81.89
C LYS A 289 -19.46 -9.32 81.79
N VAL A 290 -18.95 -8.58 80.82
CA VAL A 290 -17.51 -8.37 80.61
C VAL A 290 -17.16 -6.90 80.80
N THR A 291 -15.98 -6.62 81.28
CA THR A 291 -15.46 -5.28 81.42
C THR A 291 -14.39 -5.02 80.39
N LEU A 292 -14.49 -3.84 79.82
CA LEU A 292 -13.54 -3.28 78.88
C LEU A 292 -13.18 -1.87 79.31
N GLU A 293 -11.96 -1.44 79.14
CA GLU A 293 -11.61 -0.03 79.28
C GLU A 293 -12.47 0.81 78.33
N ARG A 294 -12.85 2.00 78.70
CA ARG A 294 -13.73 2.89 77.95
C ARG A 294 -13.15 3.21 76.55
N SER A 295 -11.85 3.39 76.48
CA SER A 295 -11.12 3.62 75.21
C SER A 295 -11.15 2.42 74.28
N GLU A 296 -11.07 1.20 74.86
CA GLU A 296 -11.17 -0.06 74.06
C GLU A 296 -12.58 -0.27 73.57
N TYR A 297 -13.63 0.01 74.38
CA TYR A 297 -15.03 -0.05 73.98
C TYR A 297 -15.33 0.97 72.87
N GLU A 298 -14.86 2.22 72.96
CA GLU A 298 -15.02 3.25 71.96
C GLU A 298 -14.30 2.85 70.61
N SER A 299 -13.14 2.25 70.74
CA SER A 299 -12.38 1.71 69.61
C SER A 299 -13.11 0.54 68.94
N LEU A 300 -13.61 -0.45 69.70
CA LEU A 300 -14.40 -1.58 69.21
C LEU A 300 -15.72 -1.11 68.60
N SER A 301 -16.45 -0.18 69.30
CA SER A 301 -17.69 0.38 68.79
C SER A 301 -17.49 1.13 67.45
N THR A 302 -16.38 1.87 67.35
CA THR A 302 -15.99 2.60 66.14
C THR A 302 -15.58 1.64 65.02
N ALA A 303 -14.82 0.60 65.37
CA ALA A 303 -14.42 -0.46 64.39
C ALA A 303 -15.65 -1.25 63.97
N ALA A 304 -16.58 -1.64 64.85
CA ALA A 304 -17.80 -2.34 64.50
C ALA A 304 -18.71 -1.50 63.56
N LYS A 305 -18.87 -0.20 63.85
CA LYS A 305 -19.59 0.73 62.98
C LYS A 305 -18.93 0.88 61.61
N LYS A 306 -17.62 0.95 61.59
CA LYS A 306 -16.84 0.94 60.33
C LYS A 306 -16.98 -0.40 59.61
N TYR A 307 -16.95 -1.52 60.31
CA TYR A 307 -17.09 -2.85 59.75
C TYR A 307 -18.46 -3.06 59.09
N ILE A 308 -19.55 -2.71 59.77
CA ILE A 308 -20.92 -2.78 59.22
C ILE A 308 -21.09 -1.87 57.98
N ALA A 309 -20.47 -0.70 58.02
CA ALA A 309 -20.42 0.20 56.85
C ALA A 309 -19.51 -0.35 55.75
N GLN A 310 -18.50 -1.12 56.06
CA GLN A 310 -17.51 -1.71 55.19
C GLN A 310 -17.96 -3.02 54.56
N GLU A 311 -18.78 -3.82 55.30
CA GLU A 311 -19.31 -5.09 54.80
C GLU A 311 -20.09 -4.91 53.47
N LYS A 312 -20.84 -3.80 53.33
CA LYS A 312 -21.47 -3.40 52.07
C LYS A 312 -20.47 -2.87 51.03
N LYS A 313 -19.30 -2.36 51.49
CA LYS A 313 -18.23 -1.92 50.58
C LYS A 313 -17.27 -3.06 50.24
N GLU A 314 -17.08 -4.04 51.10
CA GLU A 314 -16.13 -5.13 50.97
C GLU A 314 -16.47 -6.03 49.78
N SER A 315 -17.73 -6.38 49.59
CA SER A 315 -18.21 -7.09 48.38
C SER A 315 -17.94 -6.29 47.10
N LYS A 316 -18.02 -4.95 47.16
CA LYS A 316 -17.69 -4.08 46.02
C LYS A 316 -16.19 -3.93 45.82
N LEU A 317 -15.43 -3.82 46.92
CA LEU A 317 -13.95 -3.74 46.89
C LEU A 317 -13.34 -5.06 46.43
N GLN A 318 -13.83 -6.19 46.90
CA GLN A 318 -13.37 -7.51 46.45
C GLN A 318 -13.64 -7.70 44.93
N LYS A 319 -14.85 -7.37 44.47
CA LYS A 319 -15.15 -7.40 43.02
C LYS A 319 -14.28 -6.44 42.23
N ALA A 320 -13.96 -5.27 42.78
CA ALA A 320 -13.06 -4.31 42.12
C ALA A 320 -11.61 -4.81 42.10
N LEU A 321 -11.17 -5.48 43.18
CA LEU A 321 -9.85 -6.09 43.28
C LEU A 321 -9.71 -7.26 42.27
N ASP A 322 -10.74 -8.14 42.22
CA ASP A 322 -10.75 -9.25 41.28
C ASP A 322 -10.75 -8.76 39.82
N ALA A 323 -11.53 -7.71 39.51
CA ALA A 323 -11.54 -7.07 38.23
C ALA A 323 -10.17 -6.41 37.88
N ALA A 324 -9.55 -5.74 38.87
CA ALA A 324 -8.22 -5.15 38.68
C ALA A 324 -7.14 -6.21 38.46
N ASN A 325 -7.17 -7.32 39.22
CA ASN A 325 -6.25 -8.45 39.04
C ASN A 325 -6.42 -9.11 37.63
N LYS A 326 -7.66 -9.25 37.15
CA LYS A 326 -7.92 -9.73 35.81
C LYS A 326 -7.36 -8.78 34.75
N MET A 327 -7.58 -7.49 34.88
CA MET A 327 -6.99 -6.48 33.96
C MET A 327 -5.46 -6.49 33.98
N ILE A 328 -4.85 -6.65 35.17
CA ILE A 328 -3.40 -6.78 35.31
C ILE A 328 -2.89 -8.01 34.55
N ALA A 329 -3.57 -9.14 34.63
CA ALA A 329 -3.20 -10.35 33.91
C ALA A 329 -3.31 -10.16 32.39
N GLU A 330 -4.39 -9.54 31.92
CA GLU A 330 -4.59 -9.21 30.50
C GLU A 330 -3.52 -8.24 29.99
N LEU A 331 -3.19 -7.20 30.76
CA LEU A 331 -2.14 -6.24 30.43
C LEU A 331 -0.76 -6.89 30.40
N LYS A 332 -0.43 -7.78 31.33
CA LYS A 332 0.83 -8.55 31.31
C LYS A 332 0.96 -9.38 30.04
N ASN A 333 -0.10 -10.06 29.63
CA ASN A 333 -0.11 -10.84 28.41
C ASN A 333 0.06 -9.95 27.16
N THR A 334 -0.60 -8.80 27.12
CA THR A 334 -0.47 -7.83 26.04
C THR A 334 0.95 -7.27 25.95
N ILE A 335 1.55 -6.89 27.09
CA ILE A 335 2.94 -6.42 27.14
C ILE A 335 3.91 -7.50 26.65
N ALA A 336 3.72 -8.76 27.06
CA ALA A 336 4.56 -9.86 26.62
C ALA A 336 4.45 -10.10 25.10
N ASP A 337 3.24 -10.00 24.54
CA ASP A 337 3.02 -10.14 23.10
C ASP A 337 3.64 -8.97 22.31
N LEU A 338 3.42 -7.73 22.75
CA LEU A 338 4.02 -6.54 22.15
C LEU A 338 5.56 -6.57 22.24
N THR A 339 6.12 -7.01 23.35
CA THR A 339 7.59 -7.13 23.52
C THR A 339 8.16 -8.16 22.54
N ARG A 340 7.45 -9.28 22.34
CA ARG A 340 7.86 -10.29 21.36
C ARG A 340 7.82 -9.75 19.92
N LYS A 341 6.74 -9.02 19.56
CA LYS A 341 6.61 -8.37 18.25
C LYS A 341 7.69 -7.31 18.04
N LEU A 342 7.96 -6.50 19.06
CA LEU A 342 9.02 -5.50 19.03
C LEU A 342 10.39 -6.13 18.81
N SER A 343 10.70 -7.22 19.53
CA SER A 343 11.97 -7.94 19.38
C SER A 343 12.12 -8.56 17.97
N ALA A 344 11.04 -9.11 17.43
CA ALA A 344 11.05 -9.65 16.07
C ALA A 344 11.26 -8.55 15.03
N ALA A 345 10.54 -7.43 15.12
CA ALA A 345 10.68 -6.29 14.22
C ALA A 345 12.07 -5.64 14.31
N THR A 346 12.63 -5.54 15.53
CA THR A 346 13.99 -5.02 15.74
C THR A 346 15.04 -5.91 15.08
N LYS A 347 14.89 -7.23 15.20
CA LYS A 347 15.80 -8.20 14.58
C LYS A 347 15.74 -8.10 13.05
N GLU A 348 14.54 -8.04 12.49
CA GLU A 348 14.33 -7.90 11.05
C GLU A 348 14.92 -6.58 10.52
N LEU A 349 14.69 -5.46 11.23
CA LEU A 349 15.29 -4.17 10.89
C LEU A 349 16.83 -4.21 10.95
N ALA A 350 17.41 -4.88 11.95
CA ALA A 350 18.84 -5.06 12.06
C ALA A 350 19.42 -5.90 10.88
N GLU A 351 18.68 -6.90 10.42
CA GLU A 351 19.05 -7.66 9.23
C GLU A 351 19.06 -6.80 7.96
N TYR A 352 18.05 -5.95 7.77
CA TYR A 352 17.99 -5.01 6.62
C TYR A 352 19.07 -3.93 6.67
N THR A 353 19.44 -3.47 7.86
CA THR A 353 20.44 -2.38 8.03
C THR A 353 21.86 -2.91 8.12
N SER A 354 22.06 -4.21 8.31
CA SER A 354 23.39 -4.79 8.41
C SER A 354 24.14 -4.75 7.10
N VAL A 355 25.46 -4.64 7.15
CA VAL A 355 26.35 -4.74 5.96
C VAL A 355 26.08 -6.04 5.19
N ARG A 356 25.73 -7.12 5.88
CA ARG A 356 25.37 -8.41 5.28
C ARG A 356 24.02 -8.33 4.53
N GLY A 357 23.05 -7.58 5.05
CA GLY A 357 21.78 -7.31 4.36
C GLY A 357 21.99 -6.47 3.11
N GLN A 358 22.83 -5.43 3.19
CA GLN A 358 23.19 -4.58 2.04
C GLN A 358 23.94 -5.36 0.95
N LEU A 359 24.89 -6.23 1.33
CA LEU A 359 25.57 -7.10 0.38
C LEU A 359 24.62 -8.12 -0.25
N ARG A 360 23.73 -8.74 0.54
CA ARG A 360 22.74 -9.69 0.03
C ARG A 360 21.73 -9.04 -0.91
N THR A 361 21.35 -7.79 -0.68
CA THR A 361 20.50 -7.03 -1.59
C THR A 361 21.21 -6.65 -2.87
N ALA A 362 22.48 -6.23 -2.79
CA ALA A 362 23.30 -5.97 -3.97
C ALA A 362 23.53 -7.24 -4.80
N ASP A 363 23.78 -8.38 -4.17
CA ASP A 363 23.89 -9.67 -4.85
C ASP A 363 22.58 -10.09 -5.51
N LEU A 364 21.44 -9.88 -4.85
CA LEU A 364 20.11 -10.16 -5.41
C LEU A 364 19.74 -9.22 -6.54
N GLU A 365 20.11 -7.96 -6.47
CA GLU A 365 19.96 -6.98 -7.55
C GLU A 365 20.80 -7.38 -8.77
N GLN A 366 22.06 -7.73 -8.55
CA GLN A 366 22.95 -8.19 -9.62
C GLN A 366 22.44 -9.50 -10.26
N GLU A 367 21.98 -10.47 -9.47
CA GLU A 367 21.40 -11.71 -10.00
C GLU A 367 20.06 -11.44 -10.71
N ASN A 368 19.25 -10.51 -10.23
CA ASN A 368 18.01 -10.08 -10.88
C ASN A 368 18.31 -9.46 -12.26
N ASP A 369 19.31 -8.59 -12.35
CA ASP A 369 19.72 -7.99 -13.62
C ASP A 369 20.30 -9.04 -14.58
N ARG A 370 21.05 -10.01 -14.06
CA ARG A 370 21.54 -11.14 -14.85
C ARG A 370 20.40 -12.03 -15.36
N LEU A 371 19.43 -12.33 -14.51
CA LEU A 371 18.24 -13.10 -14.89
C LEU A 371 17.38 -12.35 -15.92
N ARG A 372 17.19 -11.04 -15.75
CA ARG A 372 16.51 -10.17 -16.72
C ARG A 372 17.22 -10.17 -18.08
N SER A 373 18.54 -10.08 -18.06
CA SER A 373 19.33 -10.14 -19.30
C SER A 373 19.17 -11.49 -20.00
N ARG A 374 19.23 -12.61 -19.26
CA ARG A 374 18.99 -13.95 -19.81
C ARG A 374 17.58 -14.12 -20.33
N LEU A 375 16.58 -13.59 -19.62
CA LEU A 375 15.18 -13.64 -20.03
C LEU A 375 15.01 -12.92 -21.38
N ARG A 376 15.57 -11.73 -21.53
CA ARG A 376 15.57 -10.98 -22.80
C ARG A 376 16.18 -11.81 -23.93
N THR A 377 17.32 -12.47 -23.70
CA THR A 377 17.94 -13.34 -24.69
C THR A 377 17.03 -14.51 -25.10
N TYR A 378 16.31 -15.12 -24.13
CA TYR A 378 15.35 -16.19 -24.45
C TYR A 378 14.14 -15.66 -25.21
N GLU A 379 13.59 -14.50 -24.84
CA GLU A 379 12.50 -13.85 -25.55
C GLU A 379 12.88 -13.49 -26.99
N GLU A 380 14.12 -13.00 -27.21
CA GLU A 380 14.67 -12.77 -28.54
C GLU A 380 14.75 -14.06 -29.38
N VAL A 381 15.22 -15.16 -28.81
CA VAL A 381 15.30 -16.45 -29.49
C VAL A 381 13.90 -16.98 -29.82
N ILE A 382 12.96 -16.85 -28.89
CA ILE A 382 11.56 -17.28 -29.08
C ILE A 382 10.90 -16.45 -30.19
N SER A 383 11.08 -15.12 -30.18
CA SER A 383 10.56 -14.21 -31.19
C SER A 383 11.19 -14.46 -32.57
N ARG A 384 12.52 -14.57 -32.63
CA ARG A 384 13.26 -14.80 -33.89
C ARG A 384 12.86 -16.11 -34.57
N ASN A 385 12.46 -17.12 -33.78
CA ASN A 385 12.02 -18.41 -34.31
C ASN A 385 10.50 -18.58 -34.36
N ASN A 386 9.72 -17.53 -34.11
CA ASN A 386 8.24 -17.55 -34.09
C ASN A 386 7.67 -18.62 -33.13
N LEU A 387 8.31 -18.86 -31.99
CA LEU A 387 7.94 -19.93 -31.07
C LEU A 387 6.91 -19.52 -30.02
N TRP A 388 6.42 -18.28 -30.01
CA TRP A 388 5.45 -17.78 -29.02
C TRP A 388 4.17 -18.62 -28.92
N ASP A 389 3.73 -19.22 -30.02
CA ASP A 389 2.53 -20.07 -30.05
C ASP A 389 2.67 -21.34 -29.22
N PHE A 390 3.90 -21.81 -28.95
CA PHE A 390 4.17 -22.95 -28.07
C PHE A 390 4.02 -22.59 -26.59
N PHE A 391 4.18 -21.33 -26.22
CA PHE A 391 4.10 -20.83 -24.86
C PHE A 391 2.73 -20.24 -24.53
N ARG A 392 1.83 -20.09 -25.54
CA ARG A 392 0.44 -19.70 -25.27
C ARG A 392 -0.29 -20.86 -24.61
N PRO A 393 -1.04 -20.63 -23.51
CA PRO A 393 -1.87 -21.68 -22.94
C PRO A 393 -2.87 -22.15 -24.02
N ARG A 394 -2.85 -23.43 -24.33
CA ARG A 394 -3.80 -24.01 -25.28
C ARG A 394 -5.21 -23.73 -24.77
N ARG A 395 -5.96 -22.87 -25.43
CA ARG A 395 -7.39 -22.69 -25.20
C ARG A 395 -8.04 -24.07 -25.36
N ASN A 396 -8.54 -24.60 -24.25
CA ASN A 396 -9.29 -25.86 -24.23
C ASN A 396 -10.54 -25.68 -25.10
N LYS A 397 -10.51 -26.16 -26.34
CA LYS A 397 -11.63 -26.16 -27.29
C LYS A 397 -12.76 -27.15 -26.90
N ASN A 398 -12.75 -27.71 -25.70
CA ASN A 398 -13.73 -28.66 -25.21
C ASN A 398 -14.65 -28.05 -24.13
N ARG A 399 -15.42 -27.03 -24.50
CA ARG A 399 -16.67 -26.69 -23.84
C ARG A 399 -17.59 -26.07 -24.89
N ASN A 400 -18.28 -26.88 -25.65
CA ASN A 400 -19.56 -26.61 -26.31
C ASN A 400 -19.90 -27.79 -27.23
N ARG A 401 -20.26 -28.93 -26.62
CA ARG A 401 -20.97 -30.01 -27.29
C ARG A 401 -21.73 -30.81 -26.23
N ASP A 402 -22.64 -30.19 -25.53
CA ASP A 402 -23.68 -30.93 -24.74
C ASP A 402 -24.79 -29.96 -24.29
N ASP A 403 -25.29 -29.13 -25.22
CA ASP A 403 -26.61 -28.50 -25.07
C ASP A 403 -27.30 -28.44 -26.45
N ALA A 404 -27.57 -29.59 -26.97
CA ALA A 404 -28.53 -29.78 -28.06
C ALA A 404 -28.99 -31.25 -28.08
N ARG A 405 -29.84 -31.61 -27.09
CA ARG A 405 -30.87 -32.64 -27.21
C ARG A 405 -31.94 -32.45 -26.15
#